data_c44e6998293718cdcd3cb0ebd3235192
#
_entry.id   c44e6998293718cdcd3cb0ebd3235192
#
_cell.length_a   1.000
_cell.length_b   1.000
_cell.length_c   1.000
_cell.angle_alpha   90.00
_cell.angle_beta   90.00
_cell.angle_gamma   90.00
#
_symmetry.space_group_name_H-M   'P 1'
#
loop_
_entity.id
_entity.type
_entity.pdbx_description
1 polymer ?
#
loop_
_entity_poly.entity_id
_entity_poly.type
_entity_poly.pdbx_seq_one_letter_code
_entity_poly.pdbx_strand_id
1 'polypeptide(L)'
;QILYDVGESYIVIVGLVDETAKVTSGTVKTARKVPSMDFITESGNRLWGCKYGVADGETVNEIYCCKLGDFKNWECYQGVSTDSWRASCGTDGKWTGAATLADSPVFFKEDCFHRVYPSATGAHQVVVQKCAGVQNGSAKSLVVVDDRLYYKSRMGVCVYDGSLPSEIGSCFGTALYYNAVAGGARGKYFISMED
;
A
#
# COMPACT_ATOMS: atom_id res chain seq x y z
N GLN A 1 15.95 -31.83 -0.04
CA GLN A 1 15.21 -30.64 -0.42
C GLN A 1 14.98 -30.66 -1.92
N ILE A 2 13.72 -30.55 -2.32
CA ILE A 2 13.33 -30.43 -3.72
C ILE A 2 12.71 -29.06 -3.92
N LEU A 3 13.14 -28.40 -4.99
CA LEU A 3 12.62 -27.11 -5.41
C LEU A 3 11.76 -27.33 -6.66
N TYR A 4 10.48 -26.95 -6.59
CA TYR A 4 9.60 -26.93 -7.73
C TYR A 4 9.39 -25.49 -8.17
N ASP A 5 9.67 -25.25 -9.44
CA ASP A 5 9.35 -23.99 -10.09
C ASP A 5 7.88 -24.01 -10.53
N VAL A 6 7.09 -23.08 -10.02
CA VAL A 6 5.69 -22.85 -10.42
C VAL A 6 5.56 -21.46 -11.02
N GLY A 7 6.25 -21.24 -12.11
CA GLY A 7 6.51 -19.93 -12.67
C GLY A 7 7.59 -19.22 -11.85
N GLU A 8 7.40 -18.01 -11.45
CA GLU A 8 8.39 -17.26 -10.67
C GLU A 8 8.25 -17.44 -9.15
N SER A 9 7.61 -18.51 -8.76
CA SER A 9 7.52 -18.98 -7.38
C SER A 9 7.88 -20.43 -7.32
N TYR A 10 8.41 -20.80 -6.20
CA TYR A 10 8.79 -22.16 -5.98
C TYR A 10 8.20 -22.70 -4.69
N ILE A 11 7.94 -24.00 -4.70
CA ILE A 11 7.58 -24.74 -3.50
C ILE A 11 8.84 -25.45 -3.03
N VAL A 12 9.24 -25.17 -1.80
CA VAL A 12 10.33 -25.89 -1.16
C VAL A 12 9.76 -27.07 -0.41
N ILE A 13 10.15 -28.27 -0.80
CA ILE A 13 9.81 -29.48 -0.07
C ILE A 13 11.02 -29.87 0.77
N VAL A 14 10.87 -29.81 2.08
CA VAL A 14 11.90 -30.21 3.04
C VAL A 14 11.52 -31.54 3.65
N GLY A 15 12.33 -32.54 3.43
CA GLY A 15 12.10 -33.88 3.94
C GLY A 15 12.96 -34.95 3.27
N LEU A 16 12.60 -36.21 3.50
CA LEU A 16 13.26 -37.35 2.85
C LEU A 16 12.70 -37.50 1.44
N VAL A 17 13.64 -37.63 0.48
CA VAL A 17 13.34 -37.85 -0.92
C VAL A 17 14.04 -39.14 -1.32
N ASP A 18 13.35 -40.05 -1.94
CA ASP A 18 13.92 -41.26 -2.46
C ASP A 18 14.66 -41.03 -3.80
N GLU A 19 15.32 -42.07 -4.29
CA GLU A 19 16.11 -42.01 -5.53
C GLU A 19 15.27 -41.70 -6.78
N THR A 20 13.96 -41.86 -6.70
CA THR A 20 13.01 -41.52 -7.77
C THR A 20 12.44 -40.10 -7.65
N ALA A 21 12.98 -39.29 -6.77
CA ALA A 21 12.55 -37.96 -6.43
C ALA A 21 11.10 -37.88 -5.86
N LYS A 22 10.64 -38.95 -5.26
CA LYS A 22 9.37 -38.94 -4.51
C LYS A 22 9.60 -38.46 -3.09
N VAL A 23 8.77 -37.52 -2.63
CA VAL A 23 8.81 -37.08 -1.25
C VAL A 23 8.10 -38.15 -0.40
N THR A 24 8.84 -38.78 0.51
CA THR A 24 8.32 -39.80 1.41
C THR A 24 7.79 -39.21 2.72
N SER A 25 8.38 -38.08 3.15
CA SER A 25 7.90 -37.30 4.30
C SER A 25 8.46 -35.89 4.24
N GLY A 26 7.82 -34.96 4.92
CA GLY A 26 8.34 -33.61 5.05
C GLY A 26 7.27 -32.52 5.06
N THR A 27 7.72 -31.29 5.11
CA THR A 27 6.87 -30.10 5.12
C THR A 27 7.00 -29.35 3.80
N VAL A 28 5.88 -29.04 3.18
CA VAL A 28 5.82 -28.17 2.02
C VAL A 28 5.77 -26.73 2.50
N LYS A 29 6.72 -25.91 2.07
CA LYS A 29 6.74 -24.48 2.35
C LYS A 29 6.69 -23.73 1.01
N THR A 30 5.80 -22.76 0.92
CA THR A 30 5.82 -21.80 -0.20
C THR A 30 6.92 -20.78 0.06
N ALA A 31 7.74 -20.50 -0.93
CA ALA A 31 8.75 -19.44 -0.84
C ALA A 31 8.15 -18.04 -1.07
N ARG A 32 6.90 -17.97 -1.49
CA ARG A 32 6.16 -16.71 -1.63
C ARG A 32 5.83 -16.19 -0.25
N LYS A 33 6.38 -15.04 0.08
CA LYS A 33 6.08 -14.34 1.31
C LYS A 33 5.41 -13.01 0.96
N VAL A 34 4.15 -12.89 1.31
CA VAL A 34 3.48 -11.58 1.27
C VAL A 34 3.99 -10.78 2.46
N PRO A 35 4.57 -9.59 2.25
CA PRO A 35 5.05 -8.76 3.33
C PRO A 35 3.93 -8.39 4.30
N SER A 36 4.28 -8.18 5.57
CA SER A 36 3.36 -7.54 6.50
C SER A 36 3.16 -6.08 6.07
N MET A 37 1.92 -5.66 5.90
CA MET A 37 1.57 -4.33 5.42
C MET A 37 0.57 -3.66 6.34
N ASP A 38 0.69 -2.34 6.51
CA ASP A 38 -0.26 -1.54 7.28
C ASP A 38 -1.46 -1.15 6.39
N PHE A 39 -1.20 -0.80 5.14
CA PHE A 39 -2.22 -0.47 4.14
C PHE A 39 -1.84 -1.03 2.77
N ILE A 40 -2.86 -1.24 1.94
CA ILE A 40 -2.70 -1.76 0.58
C ILE A 40 -3.63 -1.00 -0.38
N THR A 41 -3.19 -0.84 -1.59
CA THR A 41 -4.00 -0.31 -2.71
C THR A 41 -3.63 -1.03 -4.00
N GLU A 42 -4.45 -0.91 -5.03
CA GLU A 42 -4.20 -1.48 -6.36
C GLU A 42 -3.92 -0.36 -7.37
N SER A 43 -2.98 -0.59 -8.26
CA SER A 43 -2.73 0.26 -9.42
C SER A 43 -1.91 -0.49 -10.46
N GLY A 44 -2.31 -0.37 -11.73
CA GLY A 44 -1.56 -0.87 -12.87
C GLY A 44 -1.28 -2.38 -12.82
N ASN A 45 -2.29 -3.20 -12.48
CA ASN A 45 -2.15 -4.65 -12.32
C ASN A 45 -1.13 -5.08 -11.24
N ARG A 46 -0.88 -4.21 -10.28
CA ARG A 46 -0.03 -4.50 -9.10
C ARG A 46 -0.79 -4.18 -7.82
N LEU A 47 -0.51 -4.93 -6.79
CA LEU A 47 -0.81 -4.53 -5.43
C LEU A 47 0.37 -3.72 -4.89
N TRP A 48 0.07 -2.63 -4.25
CA TRP A 48 1.01 -1.73 -3.59
C TRP A 48 0.69 -1.69 -2.11
N GLY A 49 1.70 -1.75 -1.27
CA GLY A 49 1.53 -1.73 0.17
C GLY A 49 2.59 -0.90 0.87
N CYS A 50 2.36 -0.58 2.14
CA CYS A 50 3.32 0.13 2.96
C CYS A 50 3.42 -0.50 4.35
N LYS A 51 4.59 -0.34 4.99
CA LYS A 51 4.84 -0.82 6.36
C LYS A 51 5.70 0.16 7.14
N TYR A 52 5.30 0.38 8.39
CA TYR A 52 6.09 1.12 9.37
C TYR A 52 6.23 0.32 10.65
N GLY A 53 7.41 0.37 11.27
CA GLY A 53 7.71 -0.32 12.53
C GLY A 53 8.41 -1.65 12.30
N VAL A 54 8.17 -2.63 13.16
CA VAL A 54 8.88 -3.90 13.09
C VAL A 54 8.21 -4.85 12.11
N ALA A 55 8.99 -5.35 11.16
CA ALA A 55 8.62 -6.42 10.24
C ALA A 55 9.76 -7.44 10.18
N ASP A 56 9.46 -8.71 10.45
CA ASP A 56 10.44 -9.82 10.45
C ASP A 56 11.69 -9.58 11.32
N GLY A 57 11.55 -8.81 12.42
CA GLY A 57 12.63 -8.48 13.33
C GLY A 57 13.44 -7.24 12.98
N GLU A 58 13.18 -6.62 11.84
CA GLU A 58 13.82 -5.37 11.40
C GLU A 58 12.86 -4.19 11.49
N THR A 59 13.41 -3.01 11.76
CA THR A 59 12.63 -1.76 11.71
C THR A 59 12.59 -1.27 10.29
N VAL A 60 11.37 -1.17 9.76
CA VAL A 60 11.12 -0.76 8.38
C VAL A 60 10.23 0.47 8.30
N ASN A 61 10.40 1.23 7.23
CA ASN A 61 9.52 2.32 6.80
C ASN A 61 9.54 2.30 5.28
N GLU A 62 8.70 1.47 4.69
CA GLU A 62 8.84 1.08 3.29
C GLU A 62 7.51 1.09 2.54
N ILE A 63 7.61 1.26 1.24
CA ILE A 63 6.55 1.03 0.26
C ILE A 63 6.98 -0.13 -0.62
N TYR A 64 6.05 -1.03 -0.92
CA TYR A 64 6.27 -2.24 -1.72
C TYR A 64 5.32 -2.31 -2.90
N CYS A 65 5.71 -3.01 -3.97
CA CYS A 65 4.74 -3.55 -4.90
C CYS A 65 5.06 -5.01 -5.28
N CYS A 66 4.02 -5.75 -5.56
CA CYS A 66 4.15 -7.11 -6.08
C CYS A 66 4.66 -7.09 -7.52
N LYS A 67 5.06 -8.26 -8.01
CA LYS A 67 5.34 -8.47 -9.43
C LYS A 67 4.09 -8.13 -10.28
N LEU A 68 4.32 -7.59 -11.46
CA LEU A 68 3.25 -7.26 -12.40
C LEU A 68 2.42 -8.49 -12.74
N GLY A 69 1.12 -8.41 -12.49
CA GLY A 69 0.17 -9.48 -12.76
C GLY A 69 0.25 -10.68 -11.80
N ASP A 70 1.16 -10.67 -10.81
CA ASP A 70 1.27 -11.73 -9.81
C ASP A 70 1.25 -11.16 -8.38
N PHE A 71 0.06 -10.98 -7.85
CA PHE A 71 -0.16 -10.40 -6.52
C PHE A 71 0.39 -11.23 -5.36
N LYS A 72 0.79 -12.47 -5.60
CA LYS A 72 1.39 -13.35 -4.59
C LYS A 72 2.91 -13.24 -4.53
N ASN A 73 3.54 -12.63 -5.53
CA ASN A 73 4.98 -12.55 -5.63
C ASN A 73 5.46 -11.13 -5.29
N TRP A 74 6.13 -10.99 -4.17
CA TRP A 74 6.64 -9.73 -3.63
C TRP A 74 8.17 -9.69 -3.56
N GLU A 75 8.82 -10.77 -3.99
CA GLU A 75 10.28 -10.96 -3.91
C GLU A 75 10.87 -11.43 -5.24
N CYS A 76 10.43 -10.86 -6.35
CA CYS A 76 10.99 -11.10 -7.67
C CYS A 76 11.90 -9.94 -8.06
N TYR A 77 13.19 -10.19 -8.22
CA TYR A 77 14.22 -9.19 -8.53
C TYR A 77 15.17 -9.73 -9.60
N GLN A 78 14.67 -9.90 -10.82
CA GLN A 78 15.41 -10.45 -11.96
C GLN A 78 16.06 -9.35 -12.83
N GLY A 79 15.79 -8.09 -12.53
CA GLY A 79 16.27 -6.93 -13.28
C GLY A 79 15.39 -6.57 -14.47
N VAL A 80 14.11 -6.99 -14.45
CA VAL A 80 13.14 -6.67 -15.50
C VAL A 80 12.05 -5.75 -14.99
N SER A 81 11.40 -5.04 -15.90
CA SER A 81 10.40 -4.03 -15.54
C SER A 81 9.14 -4.58 -14.85
N THR A 82 8.92 -5.88 -14.94
CA THR A 82 7.79 -6.57 -14.31
C THR A 82 8.07 -7.00 -12.88
N ASP A 83 9.28 -6.86 -12.39
CA ASP A 83 9.69 -7.29 -11.06
C ASP A 83 8.91 -6.63 -9.93
N SER A 84 8.97 -7.27 -8.77
CA SER A 84 8.61 -6.64 -7.49
C SER A 84 9.51 -5.42 -7.23
N TRP A 85 9.04 -4.52 -6.40
CA TRP A 85 9.80 -3.33 -6.07
C TRP A 85 9.56 -2.92 -4.62
N ARG A 86 10.57 -2.29 -4.02
CA ARG A 86 10.46 -1.68 -2.71
C ARG A 86 11.32 -0.41 -2.62
N ALA A 87 10.89 0.51 -1.78
CA ALA A 87 11.66 1.69 -1.43
C ALA A 87 11.50 2.02 0.05
N SER A 88 12.61 2.36 0.69
CA SER A 88 12.62 2.92 2.02
C SER A 88 12.23 4.39 2.00
N CYS A 89 11.43 4.81 2.97
CA CYS A 89 10.93 6.17 3.11
C CYS A 89 11.60 6.86 4.29
N GLY A 90 12.11 8.07 4.06
CA GLY A 90 12.82 8.85 5.09
C GLY A 90 11.91 9.70 5.99
N THR A 91 10.59 9.60 5.88
CA THR A 91 9.64 10.37 6.69
C THR A 91 9.26 9.59 7.95
N ASP A 92 9.19 10.27 9.08
CA ASP A 92 8.76 9.67 10.33
C ASP A 92 7.24 9.42 10.38
N GLY A 93 6.83 8.65 11.40
CA GLY A 93 5.43 8.41 11.71
C GLY A 93 4.83 7.20 10.98
N LYS A 94 3.74 6.70 11.55
CA LYS A 94 3.00 5.56 11.02
C LYS A 94 2.25 5.92 9.74
N TRP A 95 2.05 4.92 8.90
CA TRP A 95 1.11 5.05 7.79
C TRP A 95 -0.31 5.14 8.33
N THR A 96 -1.13 5.97 7.71
CA THR A 96 -2.51 6.26 8.14
C THR A 96 -3.54 5.96 7.07
N GLY A 97 -3.11 5.62 5.86
CA GLY A 97 -4.01 5.22 4.79
C GLY A 97 -3.30 5.03 3.46
N ALA A 98 -3.98 4.39 2.52
CA ALA A 98 -3.54 4.26 1.14
C ALA A 98 -4.75 4.35 0.19
N ALA A 99 -4.53 4.92 -0.97
CA ALA A 99 -5.51 5.00 -2.06
C ALA A 99 -4.78 5.10 -3.40
N THR A 100 -5.53 4.93 -4.49
CA THR A 100 -5.02 5.17 -5.85
C THR A 100 -5.75 6.35 -6.46
N LEU A 101 -5.00 7.30 -7.00
CA LEU A 101 -5.53 8.44 -7.73
C LEU A 101 -4.83 8.56 -9.09
N ALA A 102 -5.59 8.54 -10.19
CA ALA A 102 -5.07 8.62 -11.55
C ALA A 102 -3.88 7.66 -11.76
N ASP A 103 -4.10 6.37 -11.55
CA ASP A 103 -3.14 5.28 -11.66
C ASP A 103 -1.87 5.42 -10.80
N SER A 104 -1.85 6.34 -9.85
CA SER A 104 -0.75 6.54 -8.93
C SER A 104 -1.15 6.11 -7.52
N PRO A 105 -0.47 5.16 -6.90
CA PRO A 105 -0.65 4.87 -5.48
C PRO A 105 -0.24 6.05 -4.61
N VAL A 106 -1.04 6.36 -3.61
CA VAL A 106 -0.79 7.43 -2.64
C VAL A 106 -0.86 6.84 -1.24
N PHE A 107 0.21 6.96 -0.49
CA PHE A 107 0.34 6.47 0.88
C PHE A 107 0.42 7.63 1.85
N PHE A 108 -0.46 7.65 2.82
CA PHE A 108 -0.61 8.76 3.75
C PHE A 108 0.04 8.49 5.10
N LYS A 109 0.59 9.54 5.67
CA LYS A 109 0.86 9.75 7.10
C LYS A 109 0.04 10.94 7.57
N GLU A 110 0.11 11.34 8.82
CA GLU A 110 -0.70 12.45 9.33
C GLU A 110 -0.26 13.83 8.81
N ASP A 111 1.02 13.98 8.45
CA ASP A 111 1.65 15.25 8.07
C ASP A 111 2.26 15.27 6.66
N CYS A 112 2.08 14.19 5.93
CA CYS A 112 2.54 14.08 4.54
C CYS A 112 1.84 12.93 3.81
N PHE A 113 2.04 12.88 2.50
CA PHE A 113 1.80 11.66 1.73
C PHE A 113 2.95 11.40 0.76
N HIS A 114 3.04 10.14 0.34
CA HIS A 114 3.97 9.64 -0.66
C HIS A 114 3.17 9.20 -1.87
N ARG A 115 3.34 9.89 -2.98
CA ARG A 115 2.76 9.49 -4.25
C ARG A 115 3.78 8.71 -5.05
N VAL A 116 3.39 7.53 -5.48
CA VAL A 116 4.22 6.71 -6.36
C VAL A 116 3.79 6.96 -7.80
N TYR A 117 4.75 7.21 -8.65
CA TYR A 117 4.57 7.29 -10.11
C TYR A 117 5.10 5.99 -10.72
N PRO A 118 4.21 5.04 -11.05
CA PRO A 118 4.63 3.80 -11.68
C PRO A 118 5.28 4.07 -13.04
N SER A 119 6.36 3.36 -13.32
CA SER A 119 7.07 3.44 -14.59
C SER A 119 7.02 2.11 -15.32
N ALA A 120 6.81 2.15 -16.63
CA ALA A 120 6.87 0.98 -17.49
C ALA A 120 8.27 0.33 -17.53
N THR A 121 9.31 1.07 -17.13
CA THR A 121 10.68 0.56 -17.05
C THR A 121 11.01 -0.13 -15.72
N GLY A 122 10.08 -0.11 -14.74
CA GLY A 122 10.31 -0.63 -13.39
C GLY A 122 11.02 0.36 -12.46
N ALA A 123 11.51 1.49 -12.96
CA ALA A 123 12.11 2.56 -12.16
C ALA A 123 11.01 3.49 -11.60
N HIS A 124 10.25 2.99 -10.63
CA HIS A 124 9.17 3.76 -10.01
C HIS A 124 9.73 4.92 -9.18
N GLN A 125 9.04 6.06 -9.21
CA GLN A 125 9.45 7.25 -8.46
C GLN A 125 8.49 7.50 -7.31
N VAL A 126 9.03 7.91 -6.16
CA VAL A 126 8.24 8.32 -4.99
C VAL A 126 8.46 9.80 -4.75
N VAL A 127 7.38 10.55 -4.74
CA VAL A 127 7.38 11.97 -4.43
C VAL A 127 6.69 12.17 -3.08
N VAL A 128 7.38 12.84 -2.17
CA VAL A 128 6.85 13.19 -0.85
C VAL A 128 6.28 14.59 -0.88
N GLN A 129 5.02 14.72 -0.47
CA GLN A 129 4.36 16.00 -0.29
C GLN A 129 4.07 16.23 1.19
N LYS A 130 4.66 17.27 1.77
CA LYS A 130 4.35 17.71 3.13
C LYS A 130 3.04 18.52 3.12
N CYS A 131 2.04 18.03 3.82
CA CYS A 131 0.70 18.62 3.92
C CYS A 131 -0.08 17.91 5.03
N ALA A 132 -1.28 18.39 5.34
CA ALA A 132 -2.21 17.64 6.18
C ALA A 132 -2.59 16.32 5.48
N GLY A 133 -2.15 15.20 6.02
CA GLY A 133 -2.49 13.87 5.52
C GLY A 133 -3.69 13.27 6.25
N VAL A 134 -3.87 11.97 6.15
CA VAL A 134 -5.01 11.28 6.78
C VAL A 134 -4.79 11.17 8.28
N GLN A 135 -5.80 11.54 9.04
CA GLN A 135 -5.81 11.39 10.50
C GLN A 135 -5.73 9.91 10.89
N ASN A 136 -4.94 9.59 11.90
CA ASN A 136 -4.85 8.23 12.43
C ASN A 136 -6.24 7.73 12.85
N GLY A 137 -6.60 6.50 12.48
CA GLY A 137 -7.94 5.94 12.68
C GLY A 137 -8.95 6.26 11.58
N SER A 138 -8.68 7.24 10.70
CA SER A 138 -9.60 7.70 9.66
C SER A 138 -9.27 7.19 8.24
N ALA A 139 -8.54 6.08 8.12
CA ALA A 139 -8.22 5.48 6.82
C ALA A 139 -9.45 5.20 5.95
N LYS A 140 -10.56 4.84 6.58
CA LYS A 140 -11.84 4.57 5.89
C LYS A 140 -12.53 5.83 5.35
N SER A 141 -11.96 7.02 5.59
CA SER A 141 -12.42 8.26 4.99
C SER A 141 -11.87 8.52 3.59
N LEU A 142 -10.85 7.75 3.16
CA LEU A 142 -10.26 7.87 1.83
C LEU A 142 -11.22 7.35 0.76
N VAL A 143 -11.71 8.25 -0.08
CA VAL A 143 -12.62 7.92 -1.19
C VAL A 143 -12.30 8.78 -2.41
N VAL A 144 -12.25 8.15 -3.58
CA VAL A 144 -12.15 8.86 -4.85
C VAL A 144 -13.55 9.12 -5.39
N VAL A 145 -13.85 10.39 -5.67
CA VAL A 145 -15.10 10.82 -6.30
C VAL A 145 -14.75 11.82 -7.41
N ASP A 146 -15.19 11.56 -8.63
CA ASP A 146 -14.96 12.41 -9.81
C ASP A 146 -13.48 12.82 -9.95
N ASP A 147 -12.58 11.81 -9.94
CA ASP A 147 -11.13 11.96 -10.07
C ASP A 147 -10.46 12.82 -8.99
N ARG A 148 -11.11 12.99 -7.84
CA ARG A 148 -10.57 13.67 -6.67
C ARG A 148 -10.60 12.76 -5.47
N LEU A 149 -9.54 12.79 -4.69
CA LEU A 149 -9.41 12.01 -3.47
C LEU A 149 -9.81 12.87 -2.27
N TYR A 150 -10.82 12.41 -1.57
CA TYR A 150 -11.33 13.03 -0.34
C TYR A 150 -10.88 12.25 0.87
N TYR A 151 -10.58 12.94 1.96
CA TYR A 151 -10.17 12.30 3.21
C TYR A 151 -10.30 13.20 4.42
N LYS A 152 -10.34 12.60 5.61
CA LYS A 152 -10.30 13.31 6.89
C LYS A 152 -8.86 13.49 7.35
N SER A 153 -8.43 14.73 7.50
CA SER A 153 -7.19 15.11 8.18
C SER A 153 -7.44 15.47 9.64
N ARG A 154 -6.39 15.72 10.40
CA ARG A 154 -6.56 16.24 11.78
C ARG A 154 -7.24 17.60 11.84
N MET A 155 -7.07 18.43 10.82
CA MET A 155 -7.62 19.78 10.75
C MET A 155 -9.05 19.82 10.24
N GLY A 156 -9.42 18.91 9.33
CA GLY A 156 -10.72 18.92 8.69
C GLY A 156 -10.82 17.90 7.57
N VAL A 157 -11.80 18.06 6.70
CA VAL A 157 -11.93 17.25 5.48
C VAL A 157 -11.14 17.92 4.37
N CYS A 158 -10.32 17.14 3.71
CA CYS A 158 -9.47 17.59 2.61
C CYS A 158 -9.87 16.97 1.28
N VAL A 159 -9.61 17.68 0.20
CA VAL A 159 -9.68 17.20 -1.18
C VAL A 159 -8.33 17.35 -1.86
N TYR A 160 -7.94 16.32 -2.60
CA TYR A 160 -6.71 16.26 -3.37
C TYR A 160 -7.03 15.89 -4.82
N ASP A 161 -6.66 16.76 -5.75
CA ASP A 161 -6.89 16.61 -7.19
C ASP A 161 -5.62 16.27 -7.99
N GLY A 162 -4.51 16.06 -7.29
CA GLY A 162 -3.21 15.80 -7.90
C GLY A 162 -2.21 16.95 -7.74
N SER A 163 -2.64 18.14 -7.31
CA SER A 163 -1.79 19.31 -7.02
C SER A 163 -1.46 19.39 -5.52
N LEU A 164 -2.11 20.24 -4.77
CA LEU A 164 -1.98 20.34 -3.32
C LEU A 164 -3.33 20.08 -2.67
N PRO A 165 -3.37 19.33 -1.57
CA PRO A 165 -4.63 19.16 -0.84
C PRO A 165 -5.16 20.49 -0.33
N SER A 166 -6.45 20.70 -0.48
CA SER A 166 -7.18 21.83 0.09
C SER A 166 -8.21 21.37 1.09
N GLU A 167 -8.35 22.14 2.17
CA GLU A 167 -9.37 21.88 3.18
C GLU A 167 -10.73 22.38 2.72
N ILE A 168 -11.74 21.53 2.85
CA ILE A 168 -13.14 21.84 2.50
C ILE A 168 -14.09 21.70 3.69
N GLY A 169 -13.54 21.43 4.87
CA GLY A 169 -14.28 21.10 6.08
C GLY A 169 -14.73 22.28 6.93
N SER A 170 -14.63 23.51 6.45
CA SER A 170 -15.01 24.72 7.23
C SER A 170 -16.45 24.71 7.74
N CYS A 171 -17.34 23.96 7.10
CA CYS A 171 -18.73 23.79 7.55
C CYS A 171 -18.87 23.00 8.87
N PHE A 172 -17.84 22.24 9.27
CA PHE A 172 -17.84 21.50 10.53
C PHE A 172 -17.39 22.35 11.74
N GLY A 173 -17.01 23.61 11.51
CA GLY A 173 -16.52 24.50 12.56
C GLY A 173 -15.18 24.08 13.14
N THR A 174 -15.00 24.31 14.44
CA THR A 174 -13.75 24.01 15.17
C THR A 174 -13.79 22.70 15.96
N ALA A 175 -14.88 21.94 15.87
CA ALA A 175 -15.01 20.66 16.55
C ALA A 175 -13.99 19.65 16.04
N LEU A 176 -13.39 18.89 16.95
CA LEU A 176 -12.47 17.82 16.62
C LEU A 176 -13.25 16.52 16.45
N TYR A 177 -13.18 15.95 15.26
CA TYR A 177 -13.82 14.70 14.92
C TYR A 177 -12.78 13.61 14.64
N TYR A 178 -13.13 12.36 14.96
CA TYR A 178 -12.26 11.21 14.88
C TYR A 178 -12.93 10.06 14.11
N ASN A 179 -12.17 8.98 13.88
CA ASN A 179 -12.65 7.70 13.34
C ASN A 179 -13.58 7.85 12.13
N ALA A 180 -13.21 8.72 11.21
CA ALA A 180 -14.04 9.03 10.07
C ALA A 180 -14.17 7.84 9.11
N VAL A 181 -15.40 7.59 8.68
CA VAL A 181 -15.76 6.63 7.65
C VAL A 181 -16.51 7.36 6.55
N ALA A 182 -16.16 7.09 5.30
CA ALA A 182 -16.77 7.78 4.18
C ALA A 182 -17.14 6.83 3.04
N GLY A 183 -17.93 7.35 2.11
CA GLY A 183 -18.31 6.72 0.88
C GLY A 183 -18.58 7.73 -0.22
N GLY A 184 -18.53 7.27 -1.47
CA GLY A 184 -18.84 8.09 -2.65
C GLY A 184 -20.03 7.51 -3.41
N ALA A 185 -20.99 8.34 -3.77
CA ALA A 185 -22.09 7.95 -4.64
C ALA A 185 -22.61 9.16 -5.44
N ARG A 186 -22.88 8.95 -6.73
CA ARG A 186 -23.49 9.96 -7.61
C ARG A 186 -22.74 11.30 -7.59
N GLY A 187 -21.41 11.29 -7.67
CA GLY A 187 -20.57 12.49 -7.63
C GLY A 187 -20.55 13.22 -6.28
N LYS A 188 -20.98 12.56 -5.20
CA LYS A 188 -21.00 13.14 -3.85
C LYS A 188 -20.14 12.30 -2.91
N TYR A 189 -19.43 12.98 -2.03
CA TYR A 189 -18.69 12.42 -0.91
C TYR A 189 -19.55 12.51 0.35
N PHE A 190 -19.71 11.42 1.06
CA PHE A 190 -20.43 11.31 2.32
C PHE A 190 -19.46 10.90 3.41
N ILE A 191 -19.51 11.53 4.56
CA ILE A 191 -18.63 11.25 5.67
C ILE A 191 -19.43 11.17 6.97
N SER A 192 -19.08 10.19 7.82
CA SER A 192 -19.52 10.07 9.21
C SER A 192 -18.29 10.12 10.10
N MET A 193 -18.39 10.86 11.19
CA MET A 193 -17.28 11.10 12.13
C MET A 193 -17.80 11.01 13.56
N GLU A 194 -16.93 10.65 14.48
CA GLU A 194 -17.19 10.66 15.94
C GLU A 194 -16.64 11.95 16.54
N ASP A 195 -17.36 12.51 17.50
CA ASP A 195 -16.99 13.66 18.32
C ASP A 195 -16.36 13.26 19.67
#